data_aed43211fde12ecf20b74c2314d6f9da
#
_entry.id   aed43211fde12ecf20b74c2314d6f9da
#
_cell.length_a   1.000
_cell.length_b   1.000
_cell.length_c   1.000
_cell.angle_alpha   90.00
_cell.angle_beta   90.00
_cell.angle_gamma   90.00
#
_symmetry.space_group_name_H-M   'P 1'
#
loop_
_entity.id
_entity.type
_entity.pdbx_description
1 polymer ?
#
loop_
_entity_poly.entity_id
_entity_poly.type
_entity_poly.pdbx_seq_one_letter_code
_entity_poly.pdbx_strand_id
1 'polypeptide(L)'
;DYCVLLRGREVVFGLGPAGTGKTYMAVAKAVESMKKREVERIVLSRPAVEAGERLGFLPGDMKEKVDPYLRPLYDALYDMMPSDKVDRMLASGEIEIAPLAFMRGRTLSDSYVIIDEAQNTTPVQMKMVLTRLGQNSRMVITGDLSQIDLPDNQPSGLADAVERLQGVEGIGIIHLSGCLLYT
;
A
#
# COMPACT_ATOMS: atom_id res chain seq x y z
N ASP A 1 4.99 15.35 -10.76
CA ASP A 1 3.81 14.62 -11.22
C ASP A 1 3.87 13.18 -10.72
N TYR A 2 2.80 12.71 -10.09
CA TYR A 2 2.74 11.38 -9.44
C TYR A 2 2.97 10.24 -10.43
N CYS A 3 2.35 10.32 -11.61
CA CYS A 3 2.54 9.30 -12.66
C CYS A 3 4.00 9.18 -13.11
N VAL A 4 4.75 10.27 -13.14
CA VAL A 4 6.17 10.26 -13.51
C VAL A 4 6.99 9.56 -12.44
N LEU A 5 6.71 9.82 -11.17
CA LEU A 5 7.38 9.14 -10.05
C LEU A 5 7.08 7.64 -10.05
N LEU A 6 5.82 7.24 -10.25
CA LEU A 6 5.41 5.83 -10.32
C LEU A 6 6.10 5.05 -11.45
N ARG A 7 6.57 5.73 -12.50
CA ARG A 7 7.30 5.11 -13.62
C ARG A 7 8.81 5.04 -13.38
N GLY A 8 9.36 6.06 -12.73
CA GLY A 8 10.80 6.29 -12.70
C GLY A 8 11.50 6.00 -11.37
N ARG A 9 10.77 5.70 -10.29
CA ARG A 9 11.35 5.48 -8.97
C ARG A 9 11.07 4.08 -8.45
N GLU A 10 11.99 3.56 -7.64
CA GLU A 10 11.85 2.25 -6.98
C GLU A 10 10.88 2.32 -5.80
N VAL A 11 10.93 3.40 -5.03
CA VAL A 11 10.05 3.65 -3.90
C VAL A 11 9.39 5.02 -4.08
N VAL A 12 8.06 5.07 -3.97
CA VAL A 12 7.29 6.30 -4.09
C VAL A 12 6.38 6.48 -2.88
N PHE A 13 6.48 7.64 -2.26
CA PHE A 13 5.54 8.08 -1.22
C PHE A 13 4.51 9.04 -1.83
N GLY A 14 3.26 8.61 -1.88
CA GLY A 14 2.12 9.41 -2.33
C GLY A 14 1.30 9.88 -1.13
N LEU A 15 1.44 11.14 -0.77
CA LEU A 15 0.83 11.74 0.41
C LEU A 15 -0.33 12.67 0.02
N GLY A 16 -1.39 12.68 0.80
CA GLY A 16 -2.49 13.60 0.57
C GLY A 16 -3.83 13.11 1.10
N PRO A 17 -4.85 13.97 1.08
CA PRO A 17 -6.18 13.64 1.60
C PRO A 17 -6.84 12.48 0.87
N ALA A 18 -7.89 11.94 1.47
CA ALA A 18 -8.79 11.00 0.81
C ALA A 18 -9.36 11.59 -0.49
N GLY A 19 -9.64 10.76 -1.48
CA GLY A 19 -10.22 11.20 -2.75
C GLY A 19 -9.24 11.84 -3.75
N THR A 20 -7.93 11.90 -3.44
CA THR A 20 -6.90 12.39 -4.38
C THR A 20 -6.47 11.34 -5.41
N GLY A 21 -6.99 10.12 -5.33
CA GLY A 21 -6.68 9.03 -6.26
C GLY A 21 -5.31 8.36 -6.05
N LYS A 22 -4.62 8.66 -4.94
CA LYS A 22 -3.27 8.13 -4.68
C LYS A 22 -3.16 6.61 -4.75
N THR A 23 -4.05 5.92 -4.07
CA THR A 23 -4.07 4.44 -4.03
C THR A 23 -4.58 3.86 -5.34
N TYR A 24 -5.62 4.44 -5.92
CA TYR A 24 -6.18 4.01 -7.20
C TYR A 24 -5.14 4.07 -8.32
N MET A 25 -4.40 5.17 -8.43
CA MET A 25 -3.34 5.33 -9.42
C MET A 25 -2.16 4.37 -9.20
N ALA A 26 -1.82 4.09 -7.93
CA ALA A 26 -0.80 3.11 -7.60
C ALA A 26 -1.21 1.70 -8.05
N VAL A 27 -2.46 1.30 -7.80
CA VAL A 27 -3.01 0.01 -8.25
C VAL A 27 -3.07 -0.05 -9.78
N ALA A 28 -3.50 1.03 -10.46
CA ALA A 28 -3.50 1.09 -11.93
C ALA A 28 -2.10 0.88 -12.50
N LYS A 29 -1.08 1.49 -11.89
CA LYS A 29 0.30 1.33 -12.33
C LYS A 29 0.83 -0.10 -12.06
N ALA A 30 0.47 -0.70 -10.94
CA ALA A 30 0.81 -2.09 -10.65
C ALA A 30 0.22 -3.05 -11.69
N VAL A 31 -1.05 -2.88 -12.03
CA VAL A 31 -1.73 -3.65 -13.07
C VAL A 31 -1.10 -3.45 -14.45
N GLU A 32 -0.71 -2.22 -14.78
CA GLU A 32 0.02 -1.91 -16.02
C GLU A 32 1.37 -2.65 -16.06
N SER A 33 2.16 -2.57 -14.98
CA SER A 33 3.47 -3.20 -14.88
C SER A 33 3.38 -4.74 -14.98
N MET A 34 2.35 -5.34 -14.38
CA MET A 34 2.11 -6.77 -14.51
C MET A 34 1.70 -7.16 -15.96
N LYS A 35 0.83 -6.37 -16.61
CA LYS A 35 0.46 -6.61 -18.02
C LYS A 35 1.66 -6.53 -18.96
N LYS A 36 2.62 -5.65 -18.66
CA LYS A 36 3.87 -5.51 -19.41
C LYS A 36 4.94 -6.54 -19.02
N ARG A 37 4.66 -7.40 -18.04
CA ARG A 37 5.61 -8.37 -17.48
C ARG A 37 6.87 -7.72 -16.89
N GLU A 38 6.73 -6.50 -16.40
CA GLU A 38 7.79 -5.81 -15.63
C GLU A 38 7.91 -6.38 -14.22
N VAL A 39 6.81 -6.93 -13.69
CA VAL A 39 6.74 -7.65 -12.42
C VAL A 39 5.88 -8.90 -12.59
N GLU A 40 6.10 -9.89 -11.74
CA GLU A 40 5.36 -11.15 -11.74
C GLU A 40 4.23 -11.16 -10.70
N ARG A 41 4.28 -10.27 -9.72
CA ARG A 41 3.36 -10.26 -8.59
C ARG A 41 2.95 -8.84 -8.19
N ILE A 42 1.70 -8.70 -7.75
CA ILE A 42 1.21 -7.50 -7.06
C ILE A 42 0.95 -7.87 -5.60
N VAL A 43 1.51 -7.09 -4.69
CA VAL A 43 1.28 -7.25 -3.24
C VAL A 43 0.65 -5.99 -2.70
N LEU A 44 -0.57 -6.10 -2.20
CA LEU A 44 -1.32 -5.01 -1.59
C LEU A 44 -1.41 -5.23 -0.09
N SER A 45 -1.07 -4.23 0.68
CA SER A 45 -1.09 -4.32 2.13
C SER A 45 -1.58 -3.03 2.77
N ARG A 46 -2.12 -3.18 3.96
CA ARG A 46 -2.59 -2.08 4.80
C ARG A 46 -2.28 -2.43 6.26
N PRO A 47 -1.80 -1.47 7.08
CA PRO A 47 -1.69 -1.70 8.51
C PRO A 47 -3.07 -1.93 9.10
N ALA A 48 -3.21 -2.96 9.94
CA ALA A 48 -4.41 -3.14 10.74
C ALA A 48 -4.38 -2.12 11.88
N VAL A 49 -5.32 -1.17 11.86
CA VAL A 49 -5.54 -0.24 12.97
C VAL A 49 -6.58 -0.85 13.87
N GLU A 50 -6.24 -1.05 15.13
CA GLU A 50 -7.22 -1.35 16.16
C GLU A 50 -8.00 -0.07 16.48
N ALA A 51 -9.02 0.24 15.69
CA ALA A 51 -9.94 1.32 15.99
C ALA A 51 -10.77 0.94 17.24
N GLY A 52 -10.23 1.14 18.43
CA GLY A 52 -10.95 1.03 19.71
C GLY A 52 -11.51 -0.34 20.08
N GLU A 53 -11.70 -1.22 19.12
CA GLU A 53 -12.14 -2.59 19.30
C GLU A 53 -10.97 -3.54 19.00
N ARG A 54 -10.54 -4.26 20.03
CA ARG A 54 -9.50 -5.29 19.86
C ARG A 54 -10.00 -6.30 18.83
N LEU A 55 -9.21 -6.55 17.79
CA LEU A 55 -9.47 -7.59 16.77
C LEU A 55 -9.91 -8.94 17.36
N GLY A 56 -9.59 -9.18 18.63
CA GLY A 56 -10.01 -10.36 19.40
C GLY A 56 -11.50 -10.47 19.70
N PHE A 57 -12.29 -9.40 19.60
CA PHE A 57 -13.73 -9.41 19.89
C PHE A 57 -14.61 -9.61 18.67
N LEU A 58 -14.08 -9.54 17.44
CA LEU A 58 -14.86 -9.83 16.25
C LEU A 58 -15.01 -11.37 16.09
N PRO A 59 -16.23 -11.88 15.79
CA PRO A 59 -16.41 -13.29 15.47
C PRO A 59 -15.71 -13.62 14.14
N GLY A 60 -15.17 -14.82 14.03
CA GLY A 60 -14.49 -15.30 12.82
C GLY A 60 -12.99 -15.55 13.02
N ASP A 61 -12.36 -16.12 11.99
CA ASP A 61 -10.92 -16.32 11.96
C ASP A 61 -10.17 -14.99 11.67
N MET A 62 -8.84 -15.01 11.76
CA MET A 62 -8.03 -13.80 11.54
C MET A 62 -8.24 -13.19 10.13
N LYS A 63 -8.53 -14.01 9.16
CA LYS A 63 -8.77 -13.58 7.77
C LYS A 63 -10.10 -12.84 7.65
N GLU A 64 -11.16 -13.37 8.24
CA GLU A 64 -12.49 -12.76 8.26
C GLU A 64 -12.50 -11.42 9.03
N LYS A 65 -11.70 -11.30 10.10
CA LYS A 65 -11.60 -10.08 10.92
C LYS A 65 -10.87 -8.94 10.22
N VAL A 66 -9.94 -9.26 9.33
CA VAL A 66 -9.11 -8.26 8.61
C VAL A 66 -9.72 -7.86 7.29
N ASP A 67 -10.61 -8.68 6.73
CA ASP A 67 -11.23 -8.47 5.42
C ASP A 67 -11.88 -7.09 5.23
N PRO A 68 -12.65 -6.52 6.18
CA PRO A 68 -13.23 -5.19 6.04
C PRO A 68 -12.20 -4.07 5.81
N TYR A 69 -11.03 -4.18 6.41
CA TYR A 69 -9.95 -3.19 6.25
C TYR A 69 -9.26 -3.27 4.89
N LEU A 70 -9.27 -4.44 4.26
CA LEU A 70 -8.64 -4.68 2.97
C LEU A 70 -9.60 -4.48 1.79
N ARG A 71 -10.90 -4.40 2.06
CA ARG A 71 -11.93 -4.30 1.02
C ARG A 71 -11.69 -3.19 -0.02
N PRO A 72 -11.27 -1.97 0.34
CA PRO A 72 -10.98 -0.94 -0.66
C PRO A 72 -9.88 -1.33 -1.67
N LEU A 73 -8.97 -2.22 -1.28
CA LEU A 73 -7.92 -2.72 -2.18
C LEU A 73 -8.49 -3.73 -3.19
N TYR A 74 -9.42 -4.59 -2.75
CA TYR A 74 -10.16 -5.48 -3.66
C TYR A 74 -10.99 -4.68 -4.65
N ASP A 75 -11.74 -3.69 -4.16
CA ASP A 75 -12.61 -2.85 -4.99
C ASP A 75 -11.81 -2.15 -6.09
N ALA A 76 -10.63 -1.60 -5.77
CA ALA A 76 -9.75 -0.98 -6.76
C ALA A 76 -9.28 -1.96 -7.85
N LEU A 77 -9.03 -3.22 -7.51
CA LEU A 77 -8.66 -4.25 -8.49
C LEU A 77 -9.84 -4.62 -9.38
N TYR A 78 -11.02 -4.79 -8.81
CA TYR A 78 -12.24 -5.13 -9.56
C TYR A 78 -12.69 -4.01 -10.50
N ASP A 79 -12.40 -2.76 -10.16
CA ASP A 79 -12.64 -1.61 -11.06
C ASP A 79 -11.72 -1.61 -12.28
N MET A 80 -10.54 -2.23 -12.18
CA MET A 80 -9.50 -2.18 -13.22
C MET A 80 -9.41 -3.43 -14.08
N MET A 81 -9.94 -4.55 -13.62
CA MET A 81 -9.88 -5.84 -14.29
C MET A 81 -11.19 -6.61 -14.12
N PRO A 82 -11.56 -7.48 -15.09
CA PRO A 82 -12.69 -8.37 -14.94
C PRO A 82 -12.58 -9.23 -13.67
N SER A 83 -13.69 -9.40 -12.96
CA SER A 83 -13.73 -10.10 -11.67
C SER A 83 -13.16 -11.51 -11.72
N ASP A 84 -13.51 -12.28 -12.76
CA ASP A 84 -13.01 -13.64 -12.98
C ASP A 84 -11.48 -13.68 -13.15
N LYS A 85 -10.90 -12.62 -13.69
CA LYS A 85 -9.44 -12.50 -13.81
C LYS A 85 -8.80 -12.19 -12.47
N VAL A 86 -9.35 -11.24 -11.71
CA VAL A 86 -8.87 -10.91 -10.36
C VAL A 86 -8.92 -12.14 -9.47
N ASP A 87 -10.03 -12.87 -9.46
CA ASP A 87 -10.22 -14.08 -8.64
C ASP A 87 -9.19 -15.16 -8.98
N ARG A 88 -8.92 -15.39 -10.26
CA ARG A 88 -7.86 -16.33 -10.69
C ARG A 88 -6.47 -15.90 -10.24
N MET A 89 -6.15 -14.60 -10.33
CA MET A 89 -4.85 -14.08 -9.94
C MET A 89 -4.65 -14.08 -8.42
N LEU A 90 -5.73 -13.89 -7.65
CA LEU A 90 -5.72 -14.07 -6.19
C LEU A 90 -5.51 -15.56 -5.83
N ALA A 91 -6.19 -16.46 -6.51
CA ALA A 91 -6.06 -17.90 -6.29
C ALA A 91 -4.68 -18.44 -6.66
N SER A 92 -4.05 -17.93 -7.73
CA SER A 92 -2.70 -18.30 -8.16
C SER A 92 -1.57 -17.66 -7.34
N GLY A 93 -1.88 -16.62 -6.55
CA GLY A 93 -0.88 -15.84 -5.81
C GLY A 93 -0.12 -14.80 -6.66
N GLU A 94 -0.56 -14.55 -7.90
CA GLU A 94 -0.06 -13.43 -8.70
C GLU A 94 -0.48 -12.08 -8.10
N ILE A 95 -1.64 -12.04 -7.44
CA ILE A 95 -2.07 -10.93 -6.60
C ILE A 95 -2.23 -11.45 -5.17
N GLU A 96 -1.66 -10.73 -4.24
CA GLU A 96 -1.78 -11.01 -2.81
C GLU A 96 -2.30 -9.75 -2.10
N ILE A 97 -3.32 -9.92 -1.26
CA ILE A 97 -3.82 -8.87 -0.39
C ILE A 97 -3.72 -9.40 1.04
N ALA A 98 -2.91 -8.73 1.87
CA ALA A 98 -2.64 -9.19 3.22
C ALA A 98 -2.36 -8.03 4.18
N PRO A 99 -2.62 -8.21 5.48
CA PRO A 99 -2.19 -7.25 6.50
C PRO A 99 -0.68 -7.07 6.50
N LEU A 100 -0.22 -5.89 6.91
CA LEU A 100 1.19 -5.54 6.94
C LEU A 100 2.05 -6.53 7.73
N ALA A 101 1.53 -7.10 8.81
CA ALA A 101 2.23 -8.07 9.65
C ALA A 101 2.68 -9.33 8.88
N PHE A 102 1.97 -9.71 7.82
CA PHE A 102 2.32 -10.87 7.00
C PHE A 102 3.52 -10.63 6.07
N MET A 103 4.01 -9.40 5.96
CA MET A 103 5.20 -9.06 5.18
C MET A 103 6.51 -9.38 5.94
N ARG A 104 6.43 -9.60 7.24
CA ARG A 104 7.60 -9.83 8.09
C ARG A 104 8.38 -11.08 7.67
N GLY A 105 9.71 -10.97 7.59
CA GLY A 105 10.60 -12.09 7.27
C GLY A 105 10.63 -12.49 5.79
N ARG A 106 9.90 -11.79 4.93
CA ARG A 106 9.83 -12.07 3.48
C ARG A 106 10.77 -11.16 2.70
N THR A 107 11.17 -11.60 1.52
CA THR A 107 11.77 -10.78 0.47
C THR A 107 10.81 -10.73 -0.70
N LEU A 108 10.40 -9.53 -1.09
CA LEU A 108 9.42 -9.32 -2.16
C LEU A 108 10.18 -8.96 -3.44
N SER A 109 10.57 -9.98 -4.20
CA SER A 109 11.23 -9.83 -5.50
C SER A 109 10.23 -9.92 -6.64
N ASP A 110 10.55 -9.33 -7.79
CA ASP A 110 9.73 -9.31 -9.01
C ASP A 110 8.30 -8.84 -8.74
N SER A 111 8.15 -7.90 -7.81
CA SER A 111 6.87 -7.53 -7.23
C SER A 111 6.58 -6.03 -7.31
N TYR A 112 5.33 -5.68 -7.53
CA TYR A 112 4.83 -4.34 -7.31
C TYR A 112 4.08 -4.30 -5.97
N VAL A 113 4.66 -3.62 -4.99
CA VAL A 113 4.17 -3.59 -3.61
C VAL A 113 3.45 -2.27 -3.35
N ILE A 114 2.25 -2.32 -2.79
CA ILE A 114 1.51 -1.12 -2.38
C ILE A 114 1.17 -1.24 -0.92
N ILE A 115 1.59 -0.24 -0.14
CA ILE A 115 1.25 -0.09 1.27
C ILE A 115 0.31 1.10 1.40
N ASP A 116 -0.94 0.82 1.66
CA ASP A 116 -1.98 1.83 1.80
C ASP A 116 -2.25 2.20 3.26
N GLU A 117 -2.77 3.40 3.52
CA GLU A 117 -3.01 3.95 4.87
C GLU A 117 -1.77 3.90 5.78
N ALA A 118 -0.61 4.14 5.19
CA ALA A 118 0.68 3.96 5.86
C ALA A 118 0.95 4.95 7.00
N GLN A 119 0.17 6.05 7.12
CA GLN A 119 0.23 6.94 8.28
C GLN A 119 -0.04 6.21 9.60
N ASN A 120 -0.72 5.06 9.53
CA ASN A 120 -1.07 4.23 10.68
C ASN A 120 -0.03 3.15 11.00
N THR A 121 1.15 3.21 10.37
CA THR A 121 2.30 2.38 10.75
C THR A 121 3.11 3.05 11.86
N THR A 122 3.72 2.24 12.72
CA THR A 122 4.80 2.70 13.60
C THR A 122 6.13 2.79 12.81
N PRO A 123 7.14 3.53 13.30
CA PRO A 123 8.46 3.56 12.65
C PRO A 123 9.10 2.16 12.49
N VAL A 124 8.88 1.26 13.45
CA VAL A 124 9.36 -0.13 13.39
C VAL A 124 8.67 -0.89 12.27
N GLN A 125 7.36 -0.75 12.12
CA GLN A 125 6.60 -1.38 11.04
C GLN A 125 7.00 -0.82 9.67
N MET A 126 7.17 0.49 9.54
CA MET A 126 7.61 1.13 8.30
C MET A 126 9.02 0.65 7.90
N LYS A 127 9.95 0.64 8.84
CA LYS A 127 11.29 0.08 8.60
C LYS A 127 11.21 -1.39 8.18
N MET A 128 10.39 -2.17 8.86
CA MET A 128 10.18 -3.58 8.53
C MET A 128 9.75 -3.75 7.08
N VAL A 129 8.74 -3.01 6.62
CA VAL A 129 8.21 -3.17 5.27
C VAL A 129 9.14 -2.64 4.18
N LEU A 130 9.79 -1.51 4.40
CA LEU A 130 10.76 -0.94 3.46
C LEU A 130 11.93 -1.90 3.18
N THR A 131 12.34 -2.65 4.19
CA THR A 131 13.42 -3.65 4.06
C THR A 131 12.97 -4.96 3.41
N ARG A 132 11.71 -5.10 3.00
CA ARG A 132 11.21 -6.27 2.26
C ARG A 132 11.41 -6.17 0.76
N LEU A 133 11.68 -4.97 0.24
CA LEU A 133 11.86 -4.76 -1.20
C LEU A 133 13.04 -5.59 -1.71
N GLY A 134 12.76 -6.48 -2.64
CA GLY A 134 13.74 -7.35 -3.29
C GLY A 134 14.12 -6.85 -4.68
N GLN A 135 14.87 -7.68 -5.41
CA GLN A 135 15.27 -7.37 -6.78
C GLN A 135 14.07 -7.19 -7.70
N ASN A 136 14.22 -6.32 -8.69
CA ASN A 136 13.23 -6.07 -9.74
C ASN A 136 11.84 -5.73 -9.20
N SER A 137 11.79 -5.03 -8.06
CA SER A 137 10.55 -4.69 -7.38
C SER A 137 10.39 -3.20 -7.21
N ARG A 138 9.14 -2.76 -7.06
CA ARG A 138 8.77 -1.38 -6.79
C ARG A 138 7.84 -1.34 -5.59
N MET A 139 7.92 -0.25 -4.83
CA MET A 139 7.05 -0.04 -3.68
C MET A 139 6.40 1.34 -3.74
N VAL A 140 5.10 1.37 -3.59
CA VAL A 140 4.34 2.62 -3.44
C VAL A 140 3.72 2.64 -2.06
N ILE A 141 3.94 3.72 -1.35
CA ILE A 141 3.45 3.92 0.01
C ILE A 141 2.51 5.12 -0.02
N THR A 142 1.24 4.89 0.28
CA THR A 142 0.22 5.92 0.27
C THR A 142 -0.28 6.21 1.67
N GLY A 143 -0.63 7.46 1.93
CA GLY A 143 -1.18 7.83 3.22
C GLY A 143 -1.58 9.31 3.33
N ASP A 144 -2.26 9.62 4.41
CA ASP A 144 -2.70 10.95 4.79
C ASP A 144 -2.21 11.29 6.20
N LEU A 145 -1.23 12.15 6.31
CA LEU A 145 -0.64 12.54 7.59
C LEU A 145 -1.59 13.37 8.48
N SER A 146 -2.74 13.81 7.95
CA SER A 146 -3.79 14.47 8.73
C SER A 146 -4.77 13.49 9.38
N GLN A 147 -4.72 12.20 9.01
CA GLN A 147 -5.64 11.15 9.47
C GLN A 147 -4.87 10.00 10.15
N ILE A 148 -4.11 10.33 11.19
CA ILE A 148 -3.35 9.35 11.96
C ILE A 148 -4.24 8.81 13.08
N ASP A 149 -4.51 7.50 13.06
CA ASP A 149 -5.35 6.79 14.04
C ASP A 149 -4.50 6.00 15.06
N LEU A 150 -3.20 6.28 15.15
CA LEU A 150 -2.33 5.70 16.17
C LEU A 150 -2.61 6.32 17.54
N PRO A 151 -2.32 5.58 18.65
CA PRO A 151 -2.35 6.18 19.99
C PRO A 151 -1.46 7.41 20.10
N ASP A 152 -1.85 8.39 20.89
CA ASP A 152 -1.20 9.73 21.01
C ASP A 152 0.30 9.69 21.31
N ASN A 153 0.79 8.60 21.90
CA ASN A 153 2.19 8.40 22.24
C ASN A 153 3.00 7.63 21.18
N GLN A 154 2.39 7.29 20.06
CA GLN A 154 3.05 6.56 18.98
C GLN A 154 3.24 7.46 17.74
N PRO A 155 4.49 7.73 17.34
CA PRO A 155 4.75 8.49 16.13
C PRO A 155 4.36 7.67 14.88
N SER A 156 3.94 8.38 13.84
CA SER A 156 3.67 7.76 12.54
C SER A 156 4.96 7.35 11.83
N GLY A 157 5.04 6.09 11.44
CA GLY A 157 6.15 5.57 10.64
C GLY A 157 6.24 6.20 9.26
N LEU A 158 5.10 6.60 8.68
CA LEU A 158 5.09 7.34 7.41
C LEU A 158 5.75 8.71 7.55
N ALA A 159 5.41 9.47 8.60
CA ALA A 159 6.00 10.78 8.85
C ALA A 159 7.53 10.67 9.05
N ASP A 160 7.97 9.73 9.89
CA ASP A 160 9.40 9.48 10.14
C ASP A 160 10.14 9.06 8.86
N ALA A 161 9.54 8.20 8.04
CA ALA A 161 10.16 7.75 6.79
C ALA A 161 10.28 8.89 5.76
N VAL A 162 9.26 9.70 5.59
CA VAL A 162 9.26 10.84 4.67
C VAL A 162 10.35 11.85 5.05
N GLU A 163 10.49 12.16 6.34
CA GLU A 163 11.52 13.08 6.83
C GLU A 163 12.93 12.54 6.55
N ARG A 164 13.18 11.25 6.83
CA ARG A 164 14.51 10.64 6.70
C ARG A 164 14.93 10.32 5.27
N LEU A 165 13.96 10.04 4.40
CA LEU A 165 14.23 9.57 3.04
C LEU A 165 14.14 10.68 1.98
N GLN A 166 13.88 11.91 2.39
CA GLN A 166 13.84 13.05 1.49
C GLN A 166 15.20 13.25 0.81
N GLY A 167 15.21 13.33 -0.52
CA GLY A 167 16.43 13.54 -1.32
C GLY A 167 17.27 12.28 -1.56
N VAL A 168 16.85 11.11 -1.06
CA VAL A 168 17.55 9.85 -1.35
C VAL A 168 17.29 9.43 -2.79
N GLU A 169 18.35 9.03 -3.50
CA GLU A 169 18.26 8.53 -4.88
C GLU A 169 17.34 7.28 -4.95
N GLY A 170 16.55 7.17 -6.02
CA GLY A 170 15.59 6.07 -6.19
C GLY A 170 14.26 6.28 -5.46
N ILE A 171 14.17 7.22 -4.53
CA ILE A 171 12.96 7.54 -3.77
C ILE A 171 12.28 8.79 -4.31
N GLY A 172 10.96 8.71 -4.51
CA GLY A 172 10.11 9.82 -4.89
C GLY A 172 9.11 10.13 -3.77
N ILE A 173 8.98 11.40 -3.41
CA ILE A 173 7.99 11.86 -2.44
C ILE A 173 7.13 12.94 -3.10
N ILE A 174 5.82 12.80 -3.04
CA ILE A 174 4.89 13.78 -3.60
C ILE A 174 3.71 14.00 -2.67
N HIS A 175 3.32 15.27 -2.57
CA HIS A 175 2.11 15.70 -1.89
C HIS A 175 1.03 15.97 -2.94
N LEU A 176 -0.06 15.22 -2.87
CA LEU A 176 -1.22 15.39 -3.72
C LEU A 176 -2.21 16.33 -3.04
N SER A 177 -2.59 17.39 -3.72
CA SER A 177 -3.57 18.38 -3.25
C SER A 177 -4.75 18.42 -4.21
N GLY A 178 -5.96 18.50 -3.68
CA GLY A 178 -7.19 18.57 -4.46
C GLY A 178 -7.84 17.22 -4.72
N CYS A 179 -9.16 17.23 -4.84
CA CYS A 179 -9.95 16.05 -5.15
C CYS A 179 -10.02 15.88 -6.67
N LEU A 180 -9.46 14.80 -7.21
CA LEU A 180 -9.57 14.47 -8.64
C LEU A 180 -10.94 13.89 -9.03
N LEU A 181 -11.82 13.65 -8.05
CA LEU A 181 -13.08 12.94 -8.26
C LEU A 181 -14.31 13.86 -8.41
N TYR A 182 -14.12 15.20 -8.46
CA TYR A 182 -15.22 16.16 -8.64
C TYR A 182 -14.92 17.18 -9.76
N THR A 183 -14.72 16.68 -10.95
CA THR A 183 -14.86 17.49 -12.17
C THR A 183 -15.66 16.71 -13.21
#